data_f14258c875535b39d3589878bba881ed
#
_entry.id   f14258c875535b39d3589878bba881ed
#
_cell.length_a   1.000
_cell.length_b   1.000
_cell.length_c   1.000
_cell.angle_alpha   90.00
_cell.angle_beta   90.00
_cell.angle_gamma   90.00
#
_symmetry.space_group_name_H-M   'P 1'
#
loop_
_entity.id
_entity.type
_entity.pdbx_description
1 polymer ?
#
loop_
_entity_poly.entity_id
_entity_poly.type
_entity_poly.pdbx_seq_one_letter_code
_entity_poly.pdbx_strand_id
1 'polypeptide(L)'
;MTHKVLHWLKHVVLLILLLAAYLTNSFLLEVATATAHSAPSLAMRFIGLTLMSAAGLLALFIWYYRRQLQAENPRNFGKTPVRFNSILIVMTTFIALLAVQFLWMLLIVNHILPPPDNQAAVEAATNQLPFWNNAYDVFLAPIFEEFIFRGFFFNFFFVKNRPRDTWLGILMSGLVFGYMHTLSLSPTMLFYSALGCLMAWTYLHFKDIRYSIALHFLNNLWAIL
;
A
#
# COMPACT_ATOMS: atom_id res chain seq x y z
N MET A 1 -25.46 20.86 7.96
CA MET A 1 -24.07 20.57 8.36
C MET A 1 -23.92 19.13 8.89
N THR A 2 -24.81 18.66 9.69
CA THR A 2 -24.79 17.31 10.31
C THR A 2 -24.72 16.12 9.32
N HIS A 3 -25.47 16.15 8.21
CA HIS A 3 -25.51 15.04 7.25
C HIS A 3 -24.17 14.83 6.51
N LYS A 4 -23.46 15.91 6.17
CA LYS A 4 -22.12 15.81 5.50
C LYS A 4 -21.05 15.29 6.47
N VAL A 5 -21.10 15.71 7.72
CA VAL A 5 -20.16 15.25 8.76
C VAL A 5 -20.39 13.76 9.03
N LEU A 6 -21.63 13.32 9.16
CA LEU A 6 -21.96 11.91 9.39
C LEU A 6 -21.52 11.02 8.22
N HIS A 7 -21.71 11.50 6.98
CA HIS A 7 -21.24 10.81 5.78
C HIS A 7 -19.72 10.68 5.77
N TRP A 8 -18.99 11.73 6.09
CA TRP A 8 -17.52 11.72 6.18
C TRP A 8 -17.04 10.77 7.28
N LEU A 9 -17.62 10.84 8.49
CA LEU A 9 -17.29 9.93 9.60
C LEU A 9 -17.52 8.46 9.23
N LYS A 10 -18.60 8.14 8.53
CA LYS A 10 -18.85 6.79 8.01
C LYS A 10 -17.69 6.29 7.15
N HIS A 11 -17.16 7.10 6.25
CA HIS A 11 -16.05 6.73 5.38
C HIS A 11 -14.73 6.58 6.13
N VAL A 12 -14.48 7.43 7.14
CA VAL A 12 -13.32 7.27 8.04
C VAL A 12 -13.41 5.93 8.78
N VAL A 13 -14.55 5.62 9.39
CA VAL A 13 -14.75 4.36 10.11
C VAL A 13 -14.58 3.16 9.17
N LEU A 14 -15.15 3.22 7.96
CA LEU A 14 -14.99 2.15 6.97
C LEU A 14 -13.53 1.96 6.56
N LEU A 15 -12.79 3.04 6.32
CA LEU A 15 -11.37 2.95 5.97
C LEU A 15 -10.57 2.31 7.12
N ILE A 16 -10.84 2.71 8.36
CA ILE A 16 -10.20 2.12 9.56
C ILE A 16 -10.53 0.62 9.66
N LEU A 17 -11.77 0.21 9.43
CA LEU A 17 -12.17 -1.20 9.47
C LEU A 17 -11.49 -2.03 8.36
N LEU A 18 -11.38 -1.50 7.14
CA LEU A 18 -10.68 -2.16 6.04
C LEU A 18 -9.18 -2.28 6.32
N LEU A 19 -8.58 -1.23 6.87
CA LEU A 19 -7.18 -1.24 7.31
C LEU A 19 -6.98 -2.25 8.45
N ALA A 20 -7.84 -2.25 9.46
CA ALA A 20 -7.76 -3.20 10.58
C ALA A 20 -7.88 -4.66 10.11
N ALA A 21 -8.75 -4.94 9.14
CA ALA A 21 -8.87 -6.27 8.53
C ALA A 21 -7.58 -6.70 7.81
N TYR A 22 -6.95 -5.78 7.06
CA TYR A 22 -5.64 -6.02 6.44
C TYR A 22 -4.55 -6.26 7.50
N LEU A 23 -4.44 -5.41 8.51
CA LEU A 23 -3.45 -5.55 9.58
C LEU A 23 -3.65 -6.86 10.37
N THR A 24 -4.90 -7.29 10.58
CA THR A 24 -5.18 -8.59 11.19
C THR A 24 -4.69 -9.75 10.31
N ASN A 25 -4.83 -9.65 8.99
CA ASN A 25 -4.29 -10.64 8.07
C ASN A 25 -2.75 -10.68 8.10
N SER A 26 -2.08 -9.52 8.10
CA SER A 26 -0.62 -9.41 8.24
C SER A 26 -0.14 -10.00 9.58
N PHE A 27 -0.84 -9.70 10.68
CA PHE A 27 -0.53 -10.22 12.01
C PHE A 27 -0.55 -11.75 12.09
N LEU A 28 -1.40 -12.43 11.33
CA LEU A 28 -1.37 -13.90 11.27
C LEU A 28 -0.04 -14.43 10.72
N LEU A 29 0.54 -13.74 9.74
CA LEU A 29 1.87 -14.08 9.21
C LEU A 29 2.97 -13.77 10.23
N GLU A 30 2.87 -12.67 10.98
CA GLU A 30 3.82 -12.37 12.06
C GLU A 30 3.81 -13.47 13.13
N VAL A 31 2.64 -13.98 13.52
CA VAL A 31 2.53 -15.12 14.43
C VAL A 31 3.16 -16.38 13.84
N ALA A 32 2.94 -16.65 12.53
CA ALA A 32 3.59 -17.76 11.86
C ALA A 32 5.12 -17.63 11.89
N THR A 33 5.64 -16.43 11.63
CA THR A 33 7.06 -16.11 11.65
C THR A 33 7.64 -16.32 13.07
N ALA A 34 7.00 -15.77 14.09
CA ALA A 34 7.43 -15.91 15.49
C ALA A 34 7.44 -17.37 15.99
N THR A 35 6.60 -18.22 15.42
CA THR A 35 6.49 -19.65 15.81
C THR A 35 7.25 -20.60 14.88
N ALA A 36 7.88 -20.10 13.81
CA ALA A 36 8.47 -20.94 12.75
C ALA A 36 9.50 -21.95 13.27
N HIS A 37 10.36 -21.56 14.21
CA HIS A 37 11.40 -22.43 14.77
C HIS A 37 10.93 -23.24 15.96
N SER A 38 10.09 -22.66 16.85
CA SER A 38 9.66 -23.32 18.09
C SER A 38 8.49 -24.28 17.89
N ALA A 39 7.59 -24.02 16.95
CA ALA A 39 6.40 -24.81 16.69
C ALA A 39 6.03 -24.83 15.19
N PRO A 40 6.81 -25.51 14.33
CA PRO A 40 6.62 -25.48 12.86
C PRO A 40 5.21 -25.86 12.38
N SER A 41 4.57 -26.84 13.05
CA SER A 41 3.21 -27.24 12.72
C SER A 41 2.18 -26.15 12.99
N LEU A 42 2.40 -25.34 14.03
CA LEU A 42 1.57 -24.18 14.36
C LEU A 42 1.81 -23.05 13.33
N ALA A 43 3.07 -22.78 12.99
CA ALA A 43 3.43 -21.82 11.95
C ALA A 43 2.72 -22.13 10.62
N MET A 44 2.74 -23.39 10.18
CA MET A 44 2.02 -23.82 8.94
C MET A 44 0.51 -23.58 9.01
N ARG A 45 -0.11 -23.77 10.19
CA ARG A 45 -1.54 -23.44 10.37
C ARG A 45 -1.81 -21.95 10.22
N PHE A 46 -0.96 -21.10 10.79
CA PHE A 46 -1.08 -19.63 10.64
C PHE A 46 -0.81 -19.18 9.22
N ILE A 47 0.13 -19.77 8.49
CA ILE A 47 0.31 -19.52 7.04
C ILE A 47 -0.98 -19.87 6.28
N GLY A 48 -1.56 -21.04 6.54
CA GLY A 48 -2.83 -21.44 5.93
C GLY A 48 -3.96 -20.45 6.23
N LEU A 49 -4.08 -19.99 7.49
CA LEU A 49 -5.07 -18.98 7.89
C LEU A 49 -4.81 -17.62 7.20
N THR A 50 -3.54 -17.20 7.08
CA THR A 50 -3.15 -15.99 6.35
C THR A 50 -3.62 -16.05 4.90
N LEU A 51 -3.33 -17.16 4.20
CA LEU A 51 -3.72 -17.30 2.80
C LEU A 51 -5.24 -17.38 2.61
N MET A 52 -5.95 -18.11 3.47
CA MET A 52 -7.42 -18.23 3.41
C MET A 52 -8.09 -16.88 3.69
N SER A 53 -7.67 -16.19 4.76
CA SER A 53 -8.21 -14.87 5.10
C SER A 53 -7.83 -13.81 4.06
N ALA A 54 -6.62 -13.88 3.47
CA ALA A 54 -6.20 -13.01 2.37
C ALA A 54 -7.10 -13.19 1.13
N ALA A 55 -7.42 -14.43 0.75
CA ALA A 55 -8.32 -14.70 -0.37
C ALA A 55 -9.72 -14.14 -0.13
N GLY A 56 -10.28 -14.33 1.07
CA GLY A 56 -11.58 -13.76 1.45
C GLY A 56 -11.57 -12.22 1.47
N LEU A 57 -10.53 -11.64 2.05
CA LEU A 57 -10.36 -10.19 2.13
C LEU A 57 -10.17 -9.56 0.74
N LEU A 58 -9.41 -10.21 -0.15
CA LEU A 58 -9.23 -9.76 -1.53
C LEU A 58 -10.56 -9.80 -2.29
N ALA A 59 -11.33 -10.86 -2.15
CA ALA A 59 -12.65 -10.95 -2.76
C ALA A 59 -13.58 -9.83 -2.26
N LEU A 60 -13.57 -9.54 -0.95
CA LEU A 60 -14.32 -8.44 -0.34
C LEU A 60 -13.87 -7.08 -0.89
N PHE A 61 -12.56 -6.82 -0.98
CA PHE A 61 -12.01 -5.55 -1.47
C PHE A 61 -12.37 -5.32 -2.93
N ILE A 62 -12.21 -6.33 -3.78
CA ILE A 62 -12.57 -6.26 -5.20
C ILE A 62 -14.08 -6.01 -5.35
N TRP A 63 -14.91 -6.76 -4.63
CA TRP A 63 -16.37 -6.61 -4.67
C TRP A 63 -16.80 -5.21 -4.24
N TYR A 64 -16.27 -4.73 -3.09
CA TYR A 64 -16.64 -3.44 -2.54
C TYR A 64 -16.16 -2.28 -3.42
N TYR A 65 -14.93 -2.35 -3.92
CA TYR A 65 -14.38 -1.37 -4.85
C TYR A 65 -15.22 -1.27 -6.14
N ARG A 66 -15.54 -2.41 -6.74
CA ARG A 66 -16.40 -2.44 -7.94
C ARG A 66 -17.77 -1.86 -7.67
N ARG A 67 -18.39 -2.21 -6.53
CA ARG A 67 -19.69 -1.67 -6.11
C ARG A 67 -19.64 -0.15 -5.95
N GLN A 68 -18.57 0.40 -5.39
CA GLN A 68 -18.40 1.85 -5.30
C GLN A 68 -18.31 2.51 -6.67
N LEU A 69 -17.51 1.97 -7.58
CA LEU A 69 -17.38 2.51 -8.94
C LEU A 69 -18.69 2.41 -9.75
N GLN A 70 -19.54 1.44 -9.47
CA GLN A 70 -20.88 1.34 -10.08
C GLN A 70 -21.85 2.37 -9.50
N ALA A 71 -21.73 2.68 -8.23
CA ALA A 71 -22.62 3.64 -7.56
C ALA A 71 -22.26 5.10 -7.90
N GLU A 72 -20.96 5.42 -7.85
CA GLU A 72 -20.45 6.77 -8.13
C GLU A 72 -19.00 6.71 -8.61
N ASN A 73 -18.74 7.24 -9.83
CA ASN A 73 -17.41 7.22 -10.42
C ASN A 73 -17.11 8.49 -11.24
N PRO A 74 -17.10 9.67 -10.63
CA PRO A 74 -16.90 10.94 -11.35
C PRO A 74 -15.48 11.11 -11.92
N ARG A 75 -14.52 10.31 -11.45
CA ARG A 75 -13.14 10.29 -11.97
C ARG A 75 -12.96 9.32 -13.13
N ASN A 76 -13.98 8.54 -13.48
CA ASN A 76 -13.92 7.51 -14.52
C ASN A 76 -12.81 6.47 -14.27
N PHE A 77 -12.68 6.02 -13.01
CA PHE A 77 -11.82 4.89 -12.70
C PHE A 77 -12.35 3.62 -13.36
N GLY A 78 -11.45 2.77 -13.84
CA GLY A 78 -11.86 1.56 -14.54
C GLY A 78 -10.67 0.72 -14.97
N LYS A 79 -10.76 0.16 -16.17
CA LYS A 79 -9.70 -0.61 -16.79
C LYS A 79 -9.12 0.16 -17.97
N THR A 80 -7.87 0.58 -17.84
CA THR A 80 -7.11 1.19 -18.93
C THR A 80 -6.34 0.10 -19.70
N PRO A 81 -6.44 0.04 -21.03
CA PRO A 81 -5.71 -0.93 -21.82
C PRO A 81 -4.19 -0.81 -21.63
N VAL A 82 -3.52 -1.94 -21.46
CA VAL A 82 -2.05 -1.98 -21.40
C VAL A 82 -1.52 -1.73 -22.80
N ARG A 83 -0.75 -0.63 -22.96
CA ARG A 83 -0.09 -0.24 -24.19
C ARG A 83 1.40 -0.03 -23.91
N PHE A 84 2.22 -0.03 -24.93
CA PHE A 84 3.66 0.22 -24.80
C PHE A 84 3.95 1.54 -24.04
N ASN A 85 3.25 2.62 -24.40
CA ASN A 85 3.37 3.91 -23.69
C ASN A 85 3.00 3.80 -22.20
N SER A 86 2.00 2.98 -21.85
CA SER A 86 1.65 2.76 -20.44
C SER A 86 2.77 2.07 -19.68
N ILE A 87 3.43 1.09 -20.30
CA ILE A 87 4.59 0.41 -19.73
C ILE A 87 5.74 1.39 -19.54
N LEU A 88 6.03 2.23 -20.55
CA LEU A 88 7.09 3.25 -20.45
C LEU A 88 6.83 4.22 -19.30
N ILE A 89 5.60 4.69 -19.11
CA ILE A 89 5.25 5.60 -18.01
C ILE A 89 5.43 4.90 -16.65
N VAL A 90 4.98 3.65 -16.51
CA VAL A 90 5.20 2.87 -15.27
C VAL A 90 6.69 2.70 -14.99
N MET A 91 7.49 2.35 -16.01
CA MET A 91 8.94 2.19 -15.85
C MET A 91 9.63 3.51 -15.52
N THR A 92 9.22 4.63 -16.12
CA THR A 92 9.74 5.96 -15.77
C THR A 92 9.39 6.33 -14.32
N THR A 93 8.17 6.02 -13.88
CA THR A 93 7.77 6.26 -12.49
C THR A 93 8.52 5.33 -11.52
N PHE A 94 8.79 4.09 -11.94
CA PHE A 94 9.64 3.18 -11.17
C PHE A 94 11.08 3.71 -11.03
N ILE A 95 11.66 4.24 -12.10
CA ILE A 95 12.98 4.92 -12.02
C ILE A 95 12.93 6.11 -11.06
N ALA A 96 11.82 6.87 -11.05
CA ALA A 96 11.65 7.96 -10.08
C ALA A 96 11.57 7.44 -8.63
N LEU A 97 10.91 6.30 -8.37
CA LEU A 97 10.93 5.63 -7.06
C LEU A 97 12.37 5.24 -6.67
N LEU A 98 13.12 4.63 -7.59
CA LEU A 98 14.51 4.26 -7.33
C LEU A 98 15.40 5.49 -7.06
N ALA A 99 15.16 6.60 -7.75
CA ALA A 99 15.87 7.85 -7.51
C ALA A 99 15.60 8.41 -6.10
N VAL A 100 14.35 8.34 -5.62
CA VAL A 100 14.00 8.71 -4.24
C VAL A 100 14.71 7.80 -3.23
N GLN A 101 14.72 6.50 -3.47
CA GLN A 101 15.40 5.53 -2.59
C GLN A 101 16.93 5.75 -2.59
N PHE A 102 17.51 5.99 -3.76
CA PHE A 102 18.95 6.28 -3.88
C PHE A 102 19.34 7.56 -3.15
N LEU A 103 18.55 8.64 -3.33
CA LEU A 103 18.77 9.88 -2.58
C LEU A 103 18.68 9.65 -1.08
N TRP A 104 17.68 8.87 -0.63
CA TRP A 104 17.52 8.53 0.79
C TRP A 104 18.73 7.75 1.31
N MET A 105 19.20 6.75 0.57
CA MET A 105 20.41 6.00 0.91
C MET A 105 21.64 6.92 1.02
N LEU A 106 21.83 7.87 0.09
CA LEU A 106 22.91 8.85 0.16
C LEU A 106 22.86 9.68 1.44
N LEU A 107 21.67 10.11 1.89
CA LEU A 107 21.52 10.88 3.12
C LEU A 107 21.89 10.05 4.37
N ILE A 108 21.58 8.75 4.37
CA ILE A 108 21.97 7.84 5.45
C ILE A 108 23.48 7.60 5.46
N VAL A 109 24.07 7.27 4.30
CA VAL A 109 25.51 6.98 4.17
C VAL A 109 26.36 8.20 4.55
N ASN A 110 25.88 9.42 4.26
CA ASN A 110 26.56 10.66 4.67
C ASN A 110 26.20 11.10 6.10
N HIS A 111 25.55 10.25 6.91
CA HIS A 111 25.16 10.51 8.30
C HIS A 111 24.27 11.75 8.50
N ILE A 112 23.55 12.18 7.44
CA ILE A 112 22.57 13.28 7.52
C ILE A 112 21.28 12.81 8.16
N LEU A 113 20.89 11.56 7.90
CA LEU A 113 19.70 10.92 8.46
C LEU A 113 20.07 9.58 9.11
N PRO A 114 19.34 9.17 10.17
CA PRO A 114 19.47 7.83 10.73
C PRO A 114 18.89 6.77 9.77
N PRO A 115 19.32 5.49 9.87
CA PRO A 115 18.65 4.39 9.18
C PRO A 115 17.19 4.26 9.66
N PRO A 116 16.31 3.65 8.85
CA PRO A 116 14.91 3.44 9.24
C PRO A 116 14.78 2.57 10.50
N ASP A 117 13.96 3.01 11.45
CA ASP A 117 13.78 2.34 12.76
C ASP A 117 13.22 0.91 12.63
N ASN A 118 12.47 0.62 11.56
CA ASN A 118 11.83 -0.67 11.34
C ASN A 118 12.72 -1.69 10.58
N GLN A 119 13.87 -1.28 10.05
CA GLN A 119 14.69 -2.14 9.19
C GLN A 119 15.16 -3.41 9.89
N ALA A 120 15.64 -3.29 11.12
CA ALA A 120 16.10 -4.45 11.91
C ALA A 120 14.97 -5.46 12.19
N ALA A 121 13.75 -4.98 12.42
CA ALA A 121 12.60 -5.85 12.64
C ALA A 121 12.19 -6.59 11.35
N VAL A 122 12.20 -5.91 10.20
CA VAL A 122 11.92 -6.51 8.89
C VAL A 122 12.97 -7.57 8.54
N GLU A 123 14.25 -7.27 8.71
CA GLU A 123 15.35 -8.22 8.48
C GLU A 123 15.24 -9.46 9.40
N ALA A 124 14.95 -9.26 10.69
CA ALA A 124 14.76 -10.36 11.63
C ALA A 124 13.58 -11.26 11.25
N ALA A 125 12.45 -10.68 10.84
CA ALA A 125 11.28 -11.43 10.39
C ALA A 125 11.58 -12.19 9.09
N THR A 126 12.21 -11.53 8.12
CA THR A 126 12.60 -12.15 6.84
C THR A 126 13.53 -13.34 7.07
N ASN A 127 14.50 -13.24 7.97
CA ASN A 127 15.44 -14.33 8.26
C ASN A 127 14.78 -15.56 8.93
N GLN A 128 13.66 -15.40 9.63
CA GLN A 128 12.96 -16.53 10.26
C GLN A 128 12.06 -17.32 9.31
N LEU A 129 11.41 -16.65 8.36
CA LEU A 129 10.47 -17.28 7.42
C LEU A 129 10.55 -16.60 6.03
N PRO A 130 11.73 -16.66 5.35
CA PRO A 130 12.06 -15.80 4.22
C PRO A 130 11.08 -15.92 3.05
N PHE A 131 10.74 -17.14 2.66
CA PHE A 131 9.86 -17.34 1.51
C PHE A 131 8.47 -16.70 1.73
N TRP A 132 7.85 -16.94 2.88
CA TRP A 132 6.49 -16.48 3.13
C TRP A 132 6.40 -14.98 3.39
N ASN A 133 7.36 -14.40 4.12
CA ASN A 133 7.42 -12.96 4.33
C ASN A 133 7.67 -12.23 3.01
N ASN A 134 8.69 -12.61 2.25
CA ASN A 134 8.97 -12.00 0.94
C ASN A 134 7.79 -12.18 -0.04
N ALA A 135 7.17 -13.35 -0.08
CA ALA A 135 6.01 -13.57 -0.94
C ALA A 135 4.81 -12.70 -0.54
N TYR A 136 4.57 -12.52 0.76
CA TYR A 136 3.53 -11.64 1.25
C TYR A 136 3.81 -10.19 0.90
N ASP A 137 5.01 -9.70 1.21
CA ASP A 137 5.40 -8.31 1.01
C ASP A 137 5.46 -7.90 -0.46
N VAL A 138 5.83 -8.84 -1.34
CA VAL A 138 5.90 -8.56 -2.78
C VAL A 138 4.55 -8.70 -3.47
N PHE A 139 3.74 -9.70 -3.12
CA PHE A 139 2.52 -10.02 -3.88
C PHE A 139 1.23 -9.56 -3.20
N LEU A 140 1.06 -9.80 -1.89
CA LEU A 140 -0.21 -9.57 -1.22
C LEU A 140 -0.33 -8.16 -0.62
N ALA A 141 0.68 -7.71 0.09
CA ALA A 141 0.68 -6.40 0.72
C ALA A 141 0.42 -5.27 -0.29
N PRO A 142 1.09 -5.20 -1.47
CA PRO A 142 0.82 -4.16 -2.45
C PRO A 142 -0.63 -4.13 -2.92
N ILE A 143 -1.28 -5.27 -3.06
CA ILE A 143 -2.67 -5.31 -3.51
C ILE A 143 -3.58 -4.69 -2.45
N PHE A 144 -3.47 -5.11 -1.19
CA PHE A 144 -4.30 -4.59 -0.10
C PHE A 144 -4.05 -3.10 0.13
N GLU A 145 -2.80 -2.70 0.15
CA GLU A 145 -2.39 -1.32 0.39
C GLU A 145 -2.87 -0.39 -0.71
N GLU A 146 -2.77 -0.78 -1.98
CA GLU A 146 -3.29 0.03 -3.07
C GLU A 146 -4.82 0.13 -3.02
N PHE A 147 -5.54 -0.92 -2.67
CA PHE A 147 -6.98 -0.80 -2.45
C PHE A 147 -7.32 0.17 -1.31
N ILE A 148 -6.60 0.12 -0.19
CA ILE A 148 -6.84 0.98 0.98
C ILE A 148 -6.45 2.43 0.68
N PHE A 149 -5.19 2.67 0.31
CA PHE A 149 -4.61 4.02 0.21
C PHE A 149 -4.92 4.71 -1.12
N ARG A 150 -5.35 3.99 -2.17
CA ARG A 150 -5.74 4.57 -3.47
C ARG A 150 -7.21 4.30 -3.76
N GLY A 151 -7.61 3.06 -3.92
CA GLY A 151 -8.96 2.69 -4.30
C GLY A 151 -10.02 3.31 -3.38
N PHE A 152 -10.06 2.90 -2.12
CA PHE A 152 -11.05 3.37 -1.15
C PHE A 152 -10.80 4.82 -0.73
N PHE A 153 -9.53 5.20 -0.49
CA PHE A 153 -9.18 6.54 -0.05
C PHE A 153 -9.68 7.62 -1.02
N PHE A 154 -9.42 7.48 -2.32
CA PHE A 154 -9.88 8.46 -3.31
C PHE A 154 -11.39 8.42 -3.50
N ASN A 155 -12.00 7.24 -3.46
CA ASN A 155 -13.46 7.10 -3.58
C ASN A 155 -14.21 7.63 -2.35
N PHE A 156 -13.59 7.69 -1.19
CA PHE A 156 -14.21 8.22 0.03
C PHE A 156 -14.01 9.72 0.19
N PHE A 157 -12.81 10.23 -0.05
CA PHE A 157 -12.44 11.58 0.37
C PHE A 157 -12.15 12.54 -0.77
N PHE A 158 -11.73 12.04 -1.93
CA PHE A 158 -11.31 12.85 -3.08
C PHE A 158 -12.08 12.49 -4.35
N VAL A 159 -13.40 12.39 -4.23
CA VAL A 159 -14.31 11.94 -5.30
C VAL A 159 -14.28 12.89 -6.51
N LYS A 160 -14.14 14.21 -6.29
CA LYS A 160 -14.21 15.21 -7.36
C LYS A 160 -12.96 15.22 -8.23
N ASN A 161 -13.16 15.24 -9.56
CA ASN A 161 -12.07 15.35 -10.52
C ASN A 161 -11.67 16.81 -10.80
N ARG A 162 -11.15 17.50 -9.77
CA ARG A 162 -10.65 18.88 -9.85
C ARG A 162 -9.14 18.89 -9.62
N PRO A 163 -8.35 19.79 -10.26
CA PRO A 163 -6.90 19.84 -10.06
C PRO A 163 -6.48 19.94 -8.59
N ARG A 164 -7.16 20.82 -7.82
CA ARG A 164 -6.91 20.96 -6.37
C ARG A 164 -7.15 19.66 -5.61
N ASP A 165 -8.28 18.99 -5.85
CA ASP A 165 -8.65 17.74 -5.17
C ASP A 165 -7.70 16.59 -5.58
N THR A 166 -7.15 16.65 -6.79
CA THR A 166 -6.17 15.69 -7.29
C THR A 166 -4.84 15.82 -6.56
N TRP A 167 -4.25 17.03 -6.53
CA TRP A 167 -2.95 17.24 -5.87
C TRP A 167 -3.03 17.07 -4.36
N LEU A 168 -4.10 17.59 -3.73
CA LEU A 168 -4.32 17.39 -2.31
C LEU A 168 -4.53 15.90 -1.98
N GLY A 169 -5.27 15.17 -2.81
CA GLY A 169 -5.48 13.73 -2.66
C GLY A 169 -4.18 12.93 -2.77
N ILE A 170 -3.31 13.26 -3.75
CA ILE A 170 -1.98 12.65 -3.89
C ILE A 170 -1.17 12.87 -2.61
N LEU A 171 -1.07 14.12 -2.15
CA LEU A 171 -0.31 14.47 -0.96
C LEU A 171 -0.85 13.75 0.29
N MET A 172 -2.15 13.80 0.52
CA MET A 172 -2.77 13.19 1.70
C MET A 172 -2.68 11.66 1.67
N SER A 173 -2.88 11.03 0.50
CA SER A 173 -2.69 9.59 0.33
C SER A 173 -1.24 9.18 0.62
N GLY A 174 -0.26 9.95 0.12
CA GLY A 174 1.15 9.72 0.40
C GLY A 174 1.49 9.88 1.87
N LEU A 175 1.03 10.95 2.53
CA LEU A 175 1.27 11.20 3.96
C LEU A 175 0.67 10.11 4.86
N VAL A 176 -0.57 9.68 4.58
CA VAL A 176 -1.20 8.59 5.33
C VAL A 176 -0.43 7.27 5.12
N PHE A 177 -0.03 6.98 3.88
CA PHE A 177 0.80 5.82 3.56
C PHE A 177 2.12 5.84 4.33
N GLY A 178 2.85 6.96 4.29
CA GLY A 178 4.12 7.11 5.00
C GLY A 178 3.97 6.98 6.52
N TYR A 179 2.92 7.60 7.08
CA TYR A 179 2.64 7.48 8.51
C TYR A 179 2.33 6.03 8.93
N MET A 180 1.58 5.29 8.13
CA MET A 180 1.27 3.89 8.42
C MET A 180 2.49 2.96 8.38
N HIS A 181 3.56 3.34 7.67
CA HIS A 181 4.81 2.59 7.62
C HIS A 181 5.75 2.85 8.79
N THR A 182 5.61 3.97 9.48
CA THR A 182 6.53 4.35 10.57
C THR A 182 5.84 4.54 11.92
N LEU A 183 4.52 4.79 11.91
CA LEU A 183 3.68 5.17 13.07
C LEU A 183 4.29 6.33 13.88
N SER A 184 5.15 7.14 13.26
CA SER A 184 5.86 8.25 13.87
C SER A 184 6.00 9.41 12.88
N LEU A 185 6.09 10.65 13.38
CA LEU A 185 6.42 11.82 12.58
C LEU A 185 7.94 11.92 12.45
N SER A 186 8.52 11.18 11.53
CA SER A 186 9.95 11.04 11.34
C SER A 186 10.37 11.39 9.91
N PRO A 187 11.67 11.64 9.64
CA PRO A 187 12.16 11.75 8.28
C PRO A 187 11.83 10.53 7.42
N THR A 188 11.86 9.32 8.00
CA THR A 188 11.49 8.07 7.34
C THR A 188 10.02 8.09 6.87
N MET A 189 9.12 8.71 7.63
CA MET A 189 7.74 8.95 7.19
C MET A 189 7.69 9.75 5.88
N LEU A 190 8.52 10.81 5.75
CA LEU A 190 8.56 11.61 4.53
C LEU A 190 9.08 10.81 3.33
N PHE A 191 10.04 9.93 3.56
CA PHE A 191 10.52 9.00 2.54
C PHE A 191 9.38 8.11 2.01
N TYR A 192 8.69 7.37 2.88
CA TYR A 192 7.55 6.56 2.47
C TYR A 192 6.40 7.38 1.88
N SER A 193 6.21 8.63 2.36
CA SER A 193 5.22 9.54 1.79
C SER A 193 5.53 9.91 0.35
N ALA A 194 6.80 10.13 0.01
CA ALA A 194 7.22 10.42 -1.37
C ALA A 194 6.95 9.22 -2.30
N LEU A 195 7.28 8.00 -1.87
CA LEU A 195 6.93 6.77 -2.60
C LEU A 195 5.40 6.66 -2.77
N GLY A 196 4.67 6.90 -1.68
CA GLY A 196 3.20 6.90 -1.67
C GLY A 196 2.57 7.93 -2.63
N CYS A 197 3.16 9.11 -2.76
CA CYS A 197 2.72 10.13 -3.72
C CYS A 197 2.91 9.68 -5.18
N LEU A 198 4.03 9.04 -5.51
CA LEU A 198 4.28 8.50 -6.86
C LEU A 198 3.28 7.39 -7.23
N MET A 199 2.98 6.50 -6.28
CA MET A 199 1.96 5.46 -6.47
C MET A 199 0.55 6.07 -6.63
N ALA A 200 0.20 7.08 -5.82
CA ALA A 200 -1.08 7.79 -5.93
C ALA A 200 -1.21 8.55 -7.26
N TRP A 201 -0.12 9.17 -7.71
CA TRP A 201 -0.07 9.80 -9.04
C TRP A 201 -0.31 8.77 -10.14
N THR A 202 0.36 7.61 -10.07
CA THR A 202 0.20 6.52 -11.06
C THR A 202 -1.26 6.06 -11.13
N TYR A 203 -1.89 5.82 -9.96
CA TYR A 203 -3.30 5.45 -9.91
C TYR A 203 -4.21 6.47 -10.59
N LEU A 204 -4.03 7.76 -10.29
CA LEU A 204 -4.85 8.84 -10.86
C LEU A 204 -4.56 9.09 -12.34
N HIS A 205 -3.30 8.94 -12.77
CA HIS A 205 -2.89 9.10 -14.16
C HIS A 205 -3.55 8.05 -15.06
N PHE A 206 -3.47 6.78 -14.68
CA PHE A 206 -4.06 5.70 -15.44
C PHE A 206 -5.54 5.49 -15.14
N LYS A 207 -6.06 6.04 -14.05
CA LYS A 207 -7.43 5.78 -13.55
C LYS A 207 -7.73 4.29 -13.38
N ASP A 208 -6.71 3.51 -13.06
CA ASP A 208 -6.76 2.06 -12.98
C ASP A 208 -5.78 1.58 -11.89
N ILE A 209 -6.33 0.93 -10.87
CA ILE A 209 -5.58 0.47 -9.70
C ILE A 209 -4.50 -0.56 -10.04
N ARG A 210 -4.65 -1.28 -11.16
CA ARG A 210 -3.68 -2.30 -11.58
C ARG A 210 -2.30 -1.73 -11.86
N TYR A 211 -2.21 -0.47 -12.31
CA TYR A 211 -0.93 0.19 -12.61
C TYR A 211 -0.18 0.58 -11.34
N SER A 212 -0.88 1.09 -10.33
CA SER A 212 -0.24 1.38 -9.04
C SER A 212 0.12 0.11 -8.28
N ILE A 213 -0.69 -0.95 -8.36
CA ILE A 213 -0.34 -2.28 -7.83
C ILE A 213 0.93 -2.81 -8.52
N ALA A 214 1.02 -2.74 -9.85
CA ALA A 214 2.20 -3.20 -10.59
C ALA A 214 3.46 -2.39 -10.22
N LEU A 215 3.34 -1.07 -10.08
CA LEU A 215 4.43 -0.21 -9.65
C LEU A 215 4.90 -0.55 -8.22
N HIS A 216 3.95 -0.76 -7.31
CA HIS A 216 4.23 -1.11 -5.92
C HIS A 216 4.88 -2.51 -5.83
N PHE A 217 4.36 -3.47 -6.58
CA PHE A 217 4.98 -4.79 -6.73
C PHE A 217 6.45 -4.69 -7.18
N LEU A 218 6.74 -3.90 -8.23
CA LEU A 218 8.12 -3.69 -8.70
C LEU A 218 9.00 -3.05 -7.62
N ASN A 219 8.46 -2.10 -6.86
CA ASN A 219 9.16 -1.46 -5.76
C ASN A 219 9.55 -2.46 -4.66
N ASN A 220 8.61 -3.31 -4.24
CA ASN A 220 8.87 -4.28 -3.18
C ASN A 220 9.74 -5.44 -3.66
N LEU A 221 9.58 -5.86 -4.92
CA LEU A 221 10.45 -6.85 -5.54
C LEU A 221 11.91 -6.35 -5.58
N TRP A 222 12.12 -5.08 -5.95
CA TRP A 222 13.46 -4.47 -5.95
C TRP A 222 14.08 -4.43 -4.55
N ALA A 223 13.29 -4.21 -3.52
CA ALA A 223 13.78 -4.11 -2.14
C ALA A 223 14.30 -5.43 -1.57
N ILE A 224 13.95 -6.58 -2.15
CA ILE A 224 14.39 -7.91 -1.71
C ILE A 224 15.50 -8.51 -2.59
N LEU A 225 15.85 -7.87 -3.71
CA LEU A 225 16.94 -8.28 -4.62
C LEU A 225 18.28 -7.66 -4.20
#